data_317e676cf5a748c0c56cdde6bf069289
#
_entry.id   317e676cf5a748c0c56cdde6bf069289
#
_cell.length_a   1.000
_cell.length_b   1.000
_cell.length_c   1.000
_cell.angle_alpha   90.00
_cell.angle_beta   90.00
_cell.angle_gamma   90.00
#
_symmetry.space_group_name_H-M   'P 1'
#
loop_
_entity.id
_entity.type
_entity.pdbx_description
1 polymer ?
#
loop_
_entity_poly.entity_id
_entity_poly.type
_entity_poly.pdbx_seq_one_letter_code
_entity_poly.pdbx_strand_id
1 'polypeptide(L)'
;NYTEITPALDAGMIYAASQNGNVAAVNAETGDIRWRTDLEIAITGGVGAGDGLVMIGTEDAEVVALDQVTGEILWRQPVSSEVLSAPQTDGEVVVAQTVDGKLLGLNAEDGAQRWIYETSLPALTLRGTSIPVITSTGSVVAGFSNGTLISVSSDTGVWQWEERVAVPEGQYDIDRVIDVDGDLLLDGTRIFASSYQGNLMAFDVATGRIVWGMEASSYHGLEQGFGNLYYCSDKSIVTAVRDNSEDVVWENTDLENRALTAPKSIGNYIAVADFEGYVHLISQIDGRIVGRTEVDGDGVRSNMLADNGRLFVY
;
A
#
# COMPACT_ATOMS: atom_id res chain seq x y z
N ASN A 1 -9.33 -4.85 -16.56
CA ASN A 1 -8.36 -5.02 -15.48
C ASN A 1 -7.82 -3.63 -15.13
N TYR A 2 -8.26 -3.06 -14.04
CA TYR A 2 -7.67 -1.82 -13.54
C TYR A 2 -6.60 -2.23 -12.53
N THR A 3 -5.33 -1.99 -12.86
CA THR A 3 -4.24 -2.02 -11.89
C THR A 3 -4.20 -0.61 -11.30
N GLU A 4 -4.39 -0.47 -10.02
CA GLU A 4 -4.26 0.83 -9.35
C GLU A 4 -2.78 1.13 -9.20
N ILE A 5 -2.30 2.11 -9.97
CA ILE A 5 -0.97 2.67 -9.79
C ILE A 5 -1.11 3.82 -8.81
N THR A 6 -0.57 3.67 -7.63
CA THR A 6 -0.62 4.71 -6.58
C THR A 6 0.62 5.59 -6.70
N PRO A 7 0.49 6.93 -6.71
CA PRO A 7 1.63 7.82 -6.70
C PRO A 7 2.37 7.75 -5.35
N ALA A 8 3.67 8.07 -5.37
CA ALA A 8 4.48 8.19 -4.16
C ALA A 8 4.80 9.66 -3.86
N LEU A 9 4.98 9.96 -2.57
CA LEU A 9 5.43 11.26 -2.10
C LEU A 9 6.73 11.08 -1.31
N ASP A 10 7.79 11.73 -1.76
CA ASP A 10 9.06 11.76 -1.05
C ASP A 10 9.74 13.11 -1.21
N ALA A 11 10.33 13.62 -0.14
CA ALA A 11 11.08 14.89 -0.10
C ALA A 11 10.38 16.08 -0.79
N GLY A 12 9.04 16.16 -0.67
CA GLY A 12 8.23 17.23 -1.27
C GLY A 12 8.02 17.11 -2.79
N MET A 13 8.31 15.94 -3.35
CA MET A 13 8.06 15.58 -4.74
C MET A 13 7.02 14.45 -4.82
N ILE A 14 6.08 14.57 -5.73
CA ILE A 14 5.13 13.53 -6.08
C ILE A 14 5.64 12.81 -7.34
N TYR A 15 5.76 11.49 -7.23
CA TYR A 15 6.11 10.62 -8.34
C TYR A 15 4.85 9.88 -8.77
N ALA A 16 4.42 10.13 -10.00
CA ALA A 16 3.21 9.53 -10.56
C ALA A 16 3.54 8.76 -11.84
N ALA A 17 2.84 7.67 -12.05
CA ALA A 17 3.01 6.85 -13.23
C ALA A 17 1.66 6.53 -13.87
N SER A 18 1.63 6.34 -15.17
CA SER A 18 0.44 5.92 -15.91
C SER A 18 0.67 4.55 -16.55
N GLN A 19 -0.41 3.80 -16.74
CA GLN A 19 -0.37 2.45 -17.32
C GLN A 19 0.33 2.37 -18.69
N ASN A 20 0.37 3.45 -19.44
CA ASN A 20 1.02 3.52 -20.75
C ASN A 20 2.52 3.82 -20.72
N GLY A 21 3.17 3.72 -19.56
CA GLY A 21 4.62 3.78 -19.43
C GLY A 21 5.19 5.14 -19.00
N ASN A 22 4.36 6.20 -18.89
CA ASN A 22 4.85 7.50 -18.47
C ASN A 22 5.05 7.59 -16.96
N VAL A 23 6.21 8.09 -16.54
CA VAL A 23 6.55 8.40 -15.15
C VAL A 23 6.90 9.89 -15.08
N ALA A 24 6.45 10.57 -14.04
CA ALA A 24 6.71 11.99 -13.85
C ALA A 24 7.00 12.33 -12.39
N ALA A 25 7.90 13.27 -12.16
CA ALA A 25 8.11 13.92 -10.88
C ALA A 25 7.53 15.33 -10.91
N VAL A 26 6.69 15.61 -9.90
CA VAL A 26 5.97 16.87 -9.75
C VAL A 26 6.29 17.48 -8.39
N ASN A 27 6.64 18.74 -8.35
CA ASN A 27 6.84 19.44 -7.09
C ASN A 27 5.48 19.58 -6.36
N ALA A 28 5.38 19.06 -5.14
CA ALA A 28 4.13 19.03 -4.37
C ALA A 28 3.66 20.43 -3.95
N GLU A 29 4.57 21.42 -3.87
CA GLU A 29 4.21 22.78 -3.47
C GLU A 29 3.75 23.63 -4.65
N THR A 30 4.46 23.56 -5.80
CA THR A 30 4.22 24.44 -6.96
C THR A 30 3.41 23.80 -8.07
N GLY A 31 3.35 22.46 -8.12
CA GLY A 31 2.77 21.70 -9.24
C GLY A 31 3.67 21.63 -10.46
N ASP A 32 4.91 22.16 -10.40
CA ASP A 32 5.84 22.14 -11.52
C ASP A 32 6.36 20.74 -11.77
N ILE A 33 6.32 20.31 -13.02
CA ILE A 33 6.91 19.05 -13.43
C ILE A 33 8.43 19.22 -13.54
N ARG A 34 9.15 18.40 -12.75
CA ARG A 34 10.60 18.40 -12.73
C ARG A 34 11.18 17.62 -13.90
N TRP A 35 10.66 16.41 -14.13
CA TRP A 35 11.03 15.54 -15.24
C TRP A 35 9.87 14.63 -15.65
N ARG A 36 9.97 14.09 -16.85
CA ARG A 36 9.12 13.02 -17.38
C ARG A 36 9.96 12.01 -18.10
N THR A 37 9.64 10.72 -17.91
CA THR A 37 10.32 9.61 -18.57
C THR A 37 9.25 8.66 -19.11
N ASP A 38 9.39 8.26 -20.36
CA ASP A 38 8.58 7.22 -20.98
C ASP A 38 9.39 5.92 -20.95
N LEU A 39 8.86 4.90 -20.30
CA LEU A 39 9.50 3.59 -20.20
C LEU A 39 9.30 2.74 -21.44
N GLU A 40 8.41 3.18 -22.38
CA GLU A 40 8.02 2.46 -23.59
C GLU A 40 7.42 1.06 -23.29
N ILE A 41 6.91 0.84 -22.09
CA ILE A 41 6.32 -0.41 -21.62
C ILE A 41 5.20 -0.10 -20.62
N ALA A 42 4.17 -0.95 -20.57
CA ALA A 42 3.08 -0.78 -19.65
C ALA A 42 3.53 -1.00 -18.20
N ILE A 43 3.07 -0.10 -17.32
CA ILE A 43 3.33 -0.14 -15.89
C ILE A 43 2.19 -0.88 -15.21
N THR A 44 2.52 -1.81 -14.32
CA THR A 44 1.56 -2.60 -13.56
C THR A 44 1.67 -2.41 -12.06
N GLY A 45 2.80 -1.96 -11.55
CA GLY A 45 3.04 -1.73 -10.12
C GLY A 45 3.85 -0.48 -9.86
N GLY A 46 3.52 0.19 -8.80
CA GLY A 46 4.24 1.39 -8.37
C GLY A 46 3.28 2.48 -7.91
N VAL A 47 3.81 3.63 -7.55
CA VAL A 47 5.21 4.05 -7.61
C VAL A 47 5.86 3.86 -6.23
N GLY A 48 7.06 3.29 -6.18
CA GLY A 48 7.92 3.37 -4.99
C GLY A 48 8.88 4.55 -5.15
N ALA A 49 9.14 5.30 -4.08
CA ALA A 49 10.11 6.39 -4.08
C ALA A 49 10.81 6.52 -2.73
N GLY A 50 12.12 6.70 -2.76
CA GLY A 50 12.95 6.91 -1.57
C GLY A 50 14.43 6.69 -1.87
N ASP A 51 15.28 7.22 -1.02
CA ASP A 51 16.74 7.00 -1.05
C ASP A 51 17.40 7.22 -2.42
N GLY A 52 16.90 8.21 -3.17
CA GLY A 52 17.42 8.58 -4.49
C GLY A 52 16.85 7.77 -5.65
N LEU A 53 15.91 6.86 -5.42
CA LEU A 53 15.30 5.99 -6.43
C LEU A 53 13.81 6.26 -6.61
N VAL A 54 13.33 6.08 -7.84
CA VAL A 54 11.92 5.86 -8.18
C VAL A 54 11.80 4.47 -8.80
N MET A 55 10.92 3.64 -8.26
CA MET A 55 10.84 2.22 -8.59
C MET A 55 9.47 1.85 -9.15
N ILE A 56 9.46 1.09 -10.23
CA ILE A 56 8.29 0.76 -11.03
C ILE A 56 8.28 -0.74 -11.34
N GLY A 57 7.11 -1.37 -11.25
CA GLY A 57 6.85 -2.71 -11.78
C GLY A 57 6.22 -2.63 -13.17
N THR A 58 6.60 -3.53 -14.07
CA THR A 58 6.13 -3.53 -15.45
C THR A 58 5.36 -4.79 -15.83
N GLU A 59 4.60 -4.73 -16.93
CA GLU A 59 3.84 -5.86 -17.50
C GLU A 59 4.77 -7.00 -17.98
N ASP A 60 6.00 -6.67 -18.42
CA ASP A 60 6.99 -7.65 -18.87
C ASP A 60 7.75 -8.33 -17.72
N ALA A 61 7.23 -8.23 -16.49
CA ALA A 61 7.85 -8.80 -15.30
C ALA A 61 9.26 -8.24 -15.07
N GLU A 62 9.38 -6.91 -15.00
CA GLU A 62 10.61 -6.22 -14.63
C GLU A 62 10.37 -5.26 -13.48
N VAL A 63 11.39 -5.04 -12.67
CA VAL A 63 11.52 -3.88 -11.79
C VAL A 63 12.45 -2.88 -12.49
N VAL A 64 11.99 -1.64 -12.62
CA VAL A 64 12.76 -0.53 -13.20
C VAL A 64 13.05 0.49 -12.11
N ALA A 65 14.30 0.88 -11.96
CA ALA A 65 14.70 1.99 -11.10
C ALA A 65 15.15 3.19 -11.94
N LEU A 66 14.66 4.36 -11.54
CA LEU A 66 15.03 5.64 -12.11
C LEU A 66 15.72 6.49 -11.03
N ASP A 67 16.62 7.33 -11.44
CA ASP A 67 17.19 8.37 -10.58
C ASP A 67 16.10 9.37 -10.17
N GLN A 68 15.95 9.56 -8.88
CA GLN A 68 14.88 10.36 -8.28
C GLN A 68 14.92 11.84 -8.69
N VAL A 69 16.12 12.38 -9.00
CA VAL A 69 16.34 13.79 -9.33
C VAL A 69 16.21 14.07 -10.83
N THR A 70 16.70 13.15 -11.67
CA THR A 70 16.80 13.35 -13.13
C THR A 70 15.75 12.59 -13.92
N GLY A 71 15.20 11.49 -13.37
CA GLY A 71 14.31 10.58 -14.08
C GLY A 71 15.02 9.66 -15.07
N GLU A 72 16.35 9.62 -15.08
CA GLU A 72 17.11 8.70 -15.93
C GLU A 72 16.97 7.26 -15.41
N ILE A 73 16.82 6.30 -16.34
CA ILE A 73 16.76 4.88 -15.97
C ILE A 73 18.15 4.45 -15.53
N LEU A 74 18.26 4.00 -14.27
CA LEU A 74 19.51 3.50 -13.71
C LEU A 74 19.70 2.02 -14.05
N TRP A 75 18.66 1.22 -13.87
CA TRP A 75 18.69 -0.21 -14.18
C TRP A 75 17.29 -0.79 -14.43
N ARG A 76 17.26 -1.95 -15.08
CA ARG A 76 16.08 -2.79 -15.28
C ARG A 76 16.45 -4.20 -14.86
N GLN A 77 15.65 -4.84 -14.03
CA GLN A 77 15.85 -6.20 -13.55
C GLN A 77 14.65 -7.06 -13.87
N PRO A 78 14.80 -8.07 -14.72
CA PRO A 78 13.78 -9.09 -14.92
C PRO A 78 13.51 -9.87 -13.64
N VAL A 79 12.21 -10.12 -13.36
CA VAL A 79 11.73 -10.89 -12.21
C VAL A 79 10.86 -12.05 -12.70
N SER A 80 10.36 -12.89 -11.79
CA SER A 80 9.67 -14.14 -12.16
C SER A 80 8.25 -13.94 -12.67
N SER A 81 7.58 -12.86 -12.31
CA SER A 81 6.20 -12.54 -12.68
C SER A 81 5.93 -11.04 -12.51
N GLU A 82 4.74 -10.59 -12.88
CA GLU A 82 4.33 -9.20 -12.71
C GLU A 82 4.51 -8.71 -11.27
N VAL A 83 4.86 -7.43 -11.13
CA VAL A 83 4.91 -6.68 -9.88
C VAL A 83 3.73 -5.72 -9.88
N LEU A 84 2.80 -5.88 -8.94
CA LEU A 84 1.58 -5.07 -8.86
C LEU A 84 1.64 -4.01 -7.76
N SER A 85 2.35 -4.28 -6.66
CA SER A 85 2.56 -3.30 -5.58
C SER A 85 3.80 -2.45 -5.82
N ALA A 86 3.86 -1.30 -5.16
CA ALA A 86 5.00 -0.42 -5.23
C ALA A 86 6.25 -1.06 -4.60
N PRO A 87 7.36 -1.24 -5.34
CA PRO A 87 8.61 -1.67 -4.72
C PRO A 87 9.09 -0.65 -3.69
N GLN A 88 9.78 -1.11 -2.65
CA GLN A 88 10.27 -0.27 -1.55
C GLN A 88 11.79 -0.38 -1.42
N THR A 89 12.43 0.64 -0.84
CA THR A 89 13.88 0.63 -0.61
C THR A 89 14.26 1.18 0.75
N ASP A 90 15.42 0.75 1.26
CA ASP A 90 16.12 1.33 2.41
C ASP A 90 17.46 1.97 1.99
N GLY A 91 17.67 2.16 0.68
CA GLY A 91 18.90 2.69 0.09
C GLY A 91 19.95 1.64 -0.23
N GLU A 92 19.86 0.44 0.32
CA GLU A 92 20.77 -0.69 0.04
C GLU A 92 20.10 -1.80 -0.76
N VAL A 93 18.82 -2.06 -0.44
CA VAL A 93 18.00 -3.10 -1.06
C VAL A 93 16.73 -2.48 -1.61
N VAL A 94 16.35 -2.88 -2.81
CA VAL A 94 15.00 -2.69 -3.35
C VAL A 94 14.22 -3.99 -3.17
N VAL A 95 13.09 -3.92 -2.50
CA VAL A 95 12.20 -5.05 -2.25
C VAL A 95 11.00 -4.97 -3.16
N ALA A 96 10.75 -6.03 -3.91
CA ALA A 96 9.60 -6.17 -4.78
C ALA A 96 8.85 -7.48 -4.52
N GLN A 97 7.52 -7.44 -4.58
CA GLN A 97 6.67 -8.62 -4.47
C GLN A 97 6.06 -8.95 -5.83
N THR A 98 6.11 -10.22 -6.24
CA THR A 98 5.56 -10.70 -7.50
C THR A 98 4.28 -11.51 -7.30
N VAL A 99 3.42 -11.51 -8.33
CA VAL A 99 2.11 -12.18 -8.29
C VAL A 99 2.22 -13.70 -8.07
N ASP A 100 3.34 -14.31 -8.44
CA ASP A 100 3.58 -15.74 -8.23
C ASP A 100 4.04 -16.09 -6.80
N GLY A 101 3.92 -15.16 -5.84
CA GLY A 101 4.17 -15.40 -4.41
C GLY A 101 5.62 -15.30 -3.99
N LYS A 102 6.40 -14.49 -4.69
CA LYS A 102 7.80 -14.27 -4.34
C LYS A 102 8.02 -12.87 -3.81
N LEU A 103 8.95 -12.76 -2.88
CA LEU A 103 9.52 -11.52 -2.40
C LEU A 103 10.99 -11.50 -2.79
N LEU A 104 11.40 -10.47 -3.50
CA LEU A 104 12.76 -10.34 -4.02
C LEU A 104 13.46 -9.16 -3.36
N GLY A 105 14.73 -9.35 -2.99
CA GLY A 105 15.64 -8.28 -2.65
C GLY A 105 16.64 -8.06 -3.78
N LEU A 106 16.62 -6.87 -4.33
CA LEU A 106 17.52 -6.44 -5.40
C LEU A 106 18.51 -5.42 -4.83
N ASN A 107 19.73 -5.41 -5.35
CA ASN A 107 20.70 -4.39 -4.99
C ASN A 107 20.21 -3.02 -5.51
N ALA A 108 20.15 -2.02 -4.65
CA ALA A 108 19.65 -0.69 -5.02
C ALA A 108 20.50 0.01 -6.09
N GLU A 109 21.81 -0.27 -6.14
CA GLU A 109 22.76 0.39 -7.06
C GLU A 109 22.64 -0.13 -8.51
N ASP A 110 22.48 -1.46 -8.71
CA ASP A 110 22.55 -2.08 -10.04
C ASP A 110 21.41 -3.05 -10.37
N GLY A 111 20.45 -3.23 -9.45
CA GLY A 111 19.31 -4.13 -9.62
C GLY A 111 19.65 -5.63 -9.49
N ALA A 112 20.89 -6.02 -9.22
CA ALA A 112 21.26 -7.42 -9.10
C ALA A 112 20.47 -8.11 -7.99
N GLN A 113 19.90 -9.29 -8.27
CA GLN A 113 19.17 -10.05 -7.25
C GLN A 113 20.11 -10.49 -6.13
N ARG A 114 19.82 -10.06 -4.90
CA ARG A 114 20.55 -10.47 -3.68
C ARG A 114 19.95 -11.72 -3.07
N TRP A 115 18.64 -11.76 -2.95
CA TRP A 115 17.90 -12.87 -2.36
C TRP A 115 16.49 -13.01 -2.96
N ILE A 116 15.89 -14.15 -2.71
CA ILE A 116 14.51 -14.46 -3.03
C ILE A 116 13.90 -15.28 -1.89
N TYR A 117 12.68 -14.95 -1.51
CA TYR A 117 11.83 -15.73 -0.63
C TYR A 117 10.59 -16.17 -1.41
N GLU A 118 10.18 -17.43 -1.28
CA GLU A 118 9.02 -17.98 -1.97
C GLU A 118 8.02 -18.54 -0.95
N THR A 119 6.74 -18.23 -1.14
CA THR A 119 5.63 -18.85 -0.41
C THR A 119 4.68 -19.54 -1.38
N SER A 120 3.98 -20.57 -0.90
CA SER A 120 2.95 -21.24 -1.71
C SER A 120 1.65 -20.47 -1.64
N LEU A 121 1.11 -20.15 -2.80
CA LEU A 121 -0.18 -19.48 -2.94
C LEU A 121 -1.30 -20.50 -3.17
N PRO A 122 -2.54 -20.19 -2.77
CA PRO A 122 -3.74 -20.94 -3.17
C PRO A 122 -3.92 -20.95 -4.69
N ALA A 123 -4.64 -21.94 -5.18
CA ALA A 123 -4.94 -22.06 -6.62
C ALA A 123 -5.86 -20.91 -7.12
N LEU A 124 -6.64 -20.31 -6.25
CA LEU A 124 -7.48 -19.15 -6.53
C LEU A 124 -7.09 -18.03 -5.56
N THR A 125 -6.61 -16.91 -6.09
CA THR A 125 -6.26 -15.70 -5.37
C THR A 125 -6.90 -14.49 -6.02
N LEU A 126 -7.14 -13.42 -5.29
CA LEU A 126 -7.34 -12.11 -5.88
C LEU A 126 -6.02 -11.67 -6.53
N ARG A 127 -6.10 -10.85 -7.56
CA ARG A 127 -4.93 -10.31 -8.23
C ARG A 127 -4.51 -9.02 -7.54
N GLY A 128 -3.88 -9.16 -6.39
CA GLY A 128 -3.33 -8.07 -5.60
C GLY A 128 -2.06 -8.52 -4.89
N THR A 129 -1.28 -7.56 -4.46
CA THR A 129 -0.11 -7.75 -3.60
C THR A 129 -0.01 -6.55 -2.66
N SER A 130 0.24 -6.78 -1.38
CA SER A 130 0.48 -5.67 -0.44
C SER A 130 1.79 -4.95 -0.78
N ILE A 131 1.89 -3.68 -0.40
CA ILE A 131 3.17 -2.97 -0.45
C ILE A 131 4.05 -3.53 0.68
N PRO A 132 5.25 -4.09 0.39
CA PRO A 132 6.16 -4.56 1.42
C PRO A 132 6.65 -3.37 2.27
N VAL A 133 6.84 -3.60 3.56
CA VAL A 133 7.34 -2.58 4.49
C VAL A 133 8.73 -2.96 4.94
N ILE A 134 9.71 -2.07 4.75
CA ILE A 134 11.07 -2.21 5.26
C ILE A 134 11.17 -1.48 6.59
N THR A 135 11.56 -2.19 7.63
CA THR A 135 11.67 -1.63 8.98
C THR A 135 13.07 -1.05 9.23
N SER A 136 13.17 -0.09 10.12
CA SER A 136 14.47 0.46 10.54
C SER A 136 15.39 -0.55 11.23
N THR A 137 14.89 -1.72 11.60
CA THR A 137 15.64 -2.81 12.22
C THR A 137 16.16 -3.84 11.20
N GLY A 138 15.96 -3.60 9.89
CA GLY A 138 16.46 -4.47 8.82
C GLY A 138 15.58 -5.70 8.59
N SER A 139 14.28 -5.58 8.81
CA SER A 139 13.30 -6.60 8.45
C SER A 139 12.39 -6.09 7.34
N VAL A 140 11.96 -6.98 6.47
CA VAL A 140 10.91 -6.74 5.48
C VAL A 140 9.67 -7.49 5.92
N VAL A 141 8.52 -6.82 5.98
CA VAL A 141 7.23 -7.47 6.23
C VAL A 141 6.35 -7.31 4.98
N ALA A 142 5.76 -8.40 4.56
CA ALA A 142 4.87 -8.43 3.40
C ALA A 142 3.63 -9.30 3.67
N GLY A 143 2.49 -8.87 3.14
CA GLY A 143 1.24 -9.63 3.13
C GLY A 143 1.13 -10.47 1.86
N PHE A 144 0.49 -11.62 1.98
CA PHE A 144 0.28 -12.53 0.86
C PHE A 144 -1.18 -12.94 0.71
N SER A 145 -1.55 -13.31 -0.51
CA SER A 145 -2.92 -13.72 -0.85
C SER A 145 -3.35 -15.08 -0.27
N ASN A 146 -2.52 -15.71 0.56
CA ASN A 146 -2.89 -16.83 1.40
C ASN A 146 -3.35 -16.41 2.81
N GLY A 147 -3.50 -15.10 3.06
CA GLY A 147 -3.91 -14.54 4.35
C GLY A 147 -2.80 -14.47 5.39
N THR A 148 -1.52 -14.57 4.99
CA THR A 148 -0.38 -14.52 5.90
C THR A 148 0.41 -13.22 5.78
N LEU A 149 0.99 -12.78 6.90
CA LEU A 149 2.12 -11.86 6.96
C LEU A 149 3.40 -12.64 7.15
N ILE A 150 4.43 -12.26 6.43
CA ILE A 150 5.74 -12.89 6.54
C ILE A 150 6.78 -11.80 6.80
N SER A 151 7.73 -12.09 7.67
CA SER A 151 8.91 -11.27 7.89
C SER A 151 10.16 -12.01 7.47
N VAL A 152 11.02 -11.30 6.73
CA VAL A 152 12.35 -11.76 6.33
C VAL A 152 13.39 -10.68 6.63
N SER A 153 14.66 -11.06 6.73
CA SER A 153 15.78 -10.10 6.81
C SER A 153 15.89 -9.32 5.49
N SER A 154 15.99 -7.97 5.55
CA SER A 154 16.14 -7.13 4.35
C SER A 154 17.43 -7.41 3.60
N ASP A 155 18.52 -7.74 4.29
CA ASP A 155 19.83 -8.00 3.70
C ASP A 155 19.95 -9.39 3.05
N THR A 156 19.33 -10.42 3.67
CA THR A 156 19.59 -11.82 3.29
C THR A 156 18.37 -12.60 2.81
N GLY A 157 17.15 -12.06 2.99
CA GLY A 157 15.89 -12.76 2.71
C GLY A 157 15.62 -13.95 3.67
N VAL A 158 16.41 -14.10 4.73
CA VAL A 158 16.23 -15.19 5.70
C VAL A 158 14.93 -14.96 6.47
N TRP A 159 14.08 -16.00 6.49
CA TRP A 159 12.81 -16.01 7.21
C TRP A 159 13.02 -15.74 8.72
N GLN A 160 12.14 -14.91 9.26
CA GLN A 160 12.14 -14.53 10.68
C GLN A 160 10.89 -15.03 11.39
N TRP A 161 9.72 -14.70 10.86
CA TRP A 161 8.43 -15.14 11.38
C TRP A 161 7.35 -15.12 10.29
N GLU A 162 6.26 -15.85 10.55
CA GLU A 162 5.05 -15.88 9.74
C GLU A 162 3.83 -15.92 10.68
N GLU A 163 2.83 -15.09 10.39
CA GLU A 163 1.58 -15.05 11.16
C GLU A 163 0.37 -14.94 10.22
N ARG A 164 -0.77 -15.43 10.69
CA ARG A 164 -2.02 -15.37 9.94
C ARG A 164 -2.84 -14.16 10.34
N VAL A 165 -3.26 -13.37 9.34
CA VAL A 165 -4.23 -12.27 9.51
C VAL A 165 -5.66 -12.81 9.40
N ALA A 166 -5.88 -13.78 8.53
CA ALA A 166 -7.19 -14.38 8.34
C ALA A 166 -7.10 -15.88 8.02
N VAL A 167 -8.16 -16.62 8.33
CA VAL A 167 -8.30 -18.04 8.03
C VAL A 167 -9.41 -18.23 7.00
N PRO A 168 -9.16 -18.98 5.89
CA PRO A 168 -10.19 -19.26 4.90
C PRO A 168 -11.39 -19.98 5.53
N GLU A 169 -12.54 -19.31 5.53
CA GLU A 169 -13.80 -19.90 6.00
C GLU A 169 -14.80 -19.99 4.85
N GLY A 170 -15.56 -21.08 4.75
CA GLY A 170 -16.60 -21.25 3.74
C GLY A 170 -16.58 -22.62 3.06
N GLN A 171 -17.68 -22.91 2.33
CA GLN A 171 -17.87 -24.19 1.64
C GLN A 171 -17.43 -24.14 0.16
N TYR A 172 -17.39 -22.96 -0.43
CA TYR A 172 -17.01 -22.76 -1.83
C TYR A 172 -15.65 -22.06 -1.91
N ASP A 173 -14.92 -22.27 -2.99
CA ASP A 173 -13.60 -21.67 -3.20
C ASP A 173 -13.64 -20.13 -3.16
N ILE A 174 -14.73 -19.53 -3.62
CA ILE A 174 -14.90 -18.06 -3.58
C ILE A 174 -15.09 -17.51 -2.15
N ASP A 175 -15.71 -18.30 -1.27
CA ASP A 175 -15.89 -17.91 0.14
C ASP A 175 -14.56 -17.99 0.93
N ARG A 176 -13.59 -18.69 0.35
CA ARG A 176 -12.25 -18.92 0.93
C ARG A 176 -11.20 -17.93 0.42
N VAL A 177 -11.60 -17.00 -0.43
CA VAL A 177 -10.68 -15.95 -0.89
C VAL A 177 -10.43 -15.01 0.26
N ILE A 178 -9.23 -15.06 0.78
CA ILE A 178 -8.71 -14.15 1.79
C ILE A 178 -7.48 -13.51 1.19
N ASP A 179 -7.34 -12.23 1.35
CA ASP A 179 -6.18 -11.53 0.87
C ASP A 179 -5.73 -10.45 1.85
N VAL A 180 -4.43 -10.30 2.04
CA VAL A 180 -3.82 -9.19 2.76
C VAL A 180 -3.29 -8.23 1.70
N ASP A 181 -4.23 -7.62 0.96
CA ASP A 181 -3.91 -6.68 -0.14
C ASP A 181 -3.79 -5.24 0.34
N GLY A 182 -4.40 -4.91 1.46
CA GLY A 182 -4.31 -3.57 2.04
C GLY A 182 -2.88 -3.21 2.41
N ASP A 183 -2.52 -1.94 2.21
CA ASP A 183 -1.21 -1.43 2.60
C ASP A 183 -0.99 -1.64 4.10
N LEU A 184 0.16 -2.22 4.43
CA LEU A 184 0.57 -2.42 5.81
C LEU A 184 0.94 -1.08 6.44
N LEU A 185 0.53 -0.86 7.67
CA LEU A 185 0.89 0.35 8.42
C LEU A 185 1.90 0.02 9.51
N LEU A 186 3.09 0.61 9.42
CA LEU A 186 4.14 0.49 10.43
C LEU A 186 4.11 1.69 11.38
N ASP A 187 3.98 1.43 12.68
CA ASP A 187 4.11 2.43 13.74
C ASP A 187 5.08 1.95 14.82
N GLY A 188 6.29 2.43 14.76
CA GLY A 188 7.35 2.08 15.70
C GLY A 188 7.65 0.57 15.70
N THR A 189 7.23 -0.12 16.74
CA THR A 189 7.42 -1.57 16.91
C THR A 189 6.21 -2.41 16.53
N ARG A 190 5.14 -1.77 16.04
CA ARG A 190 3.89 -2.43 15.65
C ARG A 190 3.68 -2.34 14.16
N ILE A 191 3.15 -3.40 13.58
CA ILE A 191 2.65 -3.41 12.23
C ILE A 191 1.17 -3.78 12.25
N PHE A 192 0.37 -3.05 11.47
CA PHE A 192 -1.05 -3.28 11.35
C PHE A 192 -1.37 -3.78 9.95
N ALA A 193 -2.25 -4.76 9.89
CA ALA A 193 -2.71 -5.35 8.66
C ALA A 193 -4.22 -5.54 8.70
N SER A 194 -4.88 -5.29 7.58
CA SER A 194 -6.27 -5.64 7.34
C SER A 194 -6.37 -6.68 6.24
N SER A 195 -7.44 -7.45 6.26
CA SER A 195 -7.73 -8.43 5.21
C SER A 195 -9.19 -8.33 4.77
N TYR A 196 -9.42 -8.65 3.52
CA TYR A 196 -10.78 -8.83 3.01
C TYR A 196 -11.41 -10.07 3.63
N GLN A 197 -12.66 -9.98 4.06
CA GLN A 197 -13.41 -11.05 4.76
C GLN A 197 -12.68 -11.64 5.98
N GLY A 198 -11.91 -10.82 6.70
CA GLY A 198 -11.09 -11.30 7.80
C GLY A 198 -11.02 -10.34 8.98
N ASN A 199 -9.81 -9.90 9.29
CA ASN A 199 -9.52 -9.16 10.51
C ASN A 199 -8.70 -7.88 10.24
N LEU A 200 -8.79 -6.97 11.19
CA LEU A 200 -7.78 -5.93 11.46
C LEU A 200 -6.95 -6.39 12.64
N MET A 201 -5.65 -6.49 12.46
CA MET A 201 -4.73 -7.03 13.47
C MET A 201 -3.50 -6.17 13.66
N ALA A 202 -3.01 -6.11 14.88
CA ALA A 202 -1.74 -5.50 15.25
C ALA A 202 -0.75 -6.59 15.67
N PHE A 203 0.47 -6.50 15.15
CA PHE A 203 1.56 -7.42 15.44
C PHE A 203 2.78 -6.67 15.98
N ASP A 204 3.52 -7.29 16.86
CA ASP A 204 4.87 -6.87 17.20
C ASP A 204 5.80 -7.18 16.02
N VAL A 205 6.42 -6.16 15.46
CA VAL A 205 7.18 -6.27 14.20
C VAL A 205 8.41 -7.16 14.32
N ALA A 206 9.01 -7.25 15.50
CA ALA A 206 10.23 -8.03 15.70
C ALA A 206 9.97 -9.53 15.85
N THR A 207 8.79 -9.90 16.37
CA THR A 207 8.47 -11.28 16.75
C THR A 207 7.30 -11.89 16.01
N GLY A 208 6.50 -11.08 15.31
CA GLY A 208 5.23 -11.49 14.70
C GLY A 208 4.09 -11.69 15.69
N ARG A 209 4.33 -11.56 17.00
CA ARG A 209 3.28 -11.83 18.00
C ARG A 209 2.10 -10.89 17.83
N ILE A 210 0.90 -11.47 17.84
CA ILE A 210 -0.35 -10.73 17.85
C ILE A 210 -0.44 -9.90 19.13
N VAL A 211 -0.64 -8.59 18.99
CA VAL A 211 -0.87 -7.65 20.09
C VAL A 211 -2.36 -7.57 20.40
N TRP A 212 -3.17 -7.38 19.36
CA TRP A 212 -4.63 -7.41 19.39
C TRP A 212 -5.19 -7.68 17.99
N GLY A 213 -6.46 -8.04 17.89
CA GLY A 213 -7.14 -8.25 16.62
C GLY A 213 -8.65 -8.21 16.78
N MET A 214 -9.34 -7.74 15.74
CA MET A 214 -10.80 -7.67 15.67
C MET A 214 -11.30 -8.08 14.29
N GLU A 215 -12.56 -8.53 14.20
CA GLU A 215 -13.20 -8.76 12.92
C GLU A 215 -13.38 -7.43 12.18
N ALA A 216 -12.87 -7.37 10.96
CA ALA A 216 -13.03 -6.23 10.06
C ALA A 216 -12.77 -6.69 8.63
N SER A 217 -13.62 -6.25 7.70
CA SER A 217 -13.42 -6.53 6.28
C SER A 217 -12.99 -5.24 5.58
N SER A 218 -11.72 -5.19 5.17
CA SER A 218 -11.17 -4.08 4.37
C SER A 218 -10.12 -4.62 3.43
N TYR A 219 -10.16 -4.13 2.19
CA TYR A 219 -9.13 -4.37 1.17
C TYR A 219 -8.29 -3.11 0.90
N HIS A 220 -8.58 -2.03 1.61
CA HIS A 220 -7.82 -0.78 1.54
C HIS A 220 -6.75 -0.71 2.63
N GLY A 221 -5.78 0.16 2.40
CA GLY A 221 -4.78 0.51 3.41
C GLY A 221 -5.38 1.17 4.63
N LEU A 222 -4.59 1.17 5.70
CA LEU A 222 -4.91 1.78 6.98
C LEU A 222 -4.29 3.17 7.08
N GLU A 223 -4.87 4.03 7.91
CA GLU A 223 -4.29 5.33 8.25
C GLU A 223 -4.27 5.51 9.77
N GLN A 224 -3.32 6.29 10.28
CA GLN A 224 -3.19 6.56 11.70
C GLN A 224 -3.28 8.06 12.00
N GLY A 225 -3.87 8.41 13.14
CA GLY A 225 -3.92 9.76 13.65
C GLY A 225 -4.59 9.84 15.02
N PHE A 226 -4.17 10.78 15.87
CA PHE A 226 -4.73 11.00 17.22
C PHE A 226 -4.84 9.73 18.10
N GLY A 227 -3.92 8.77 17.96
CA GLY A 227 -3.92 7.52 18.70
C GLY A 227 -5.02 6.55 18.28
N ASN A 228 -5.51 6.69 17.06
CA ASN A 228 -6.47 5.80 16.44
C ASN A 228 -5.93 5.29 15.10
N LEU A 229 -6.43 4.15 14.68
CA LEU A 229 -6.38 3.64 13.32
C LEU A 229 -7.71 3.95 12.63
N TYR A 230 -7.63 4.24 11.35
CA TYR A 230 -8.80 4.47 10.50
C TYR A 230 -8.77 3.49 9.34
N TYR A 231 -9.93 2.93 9.04
CA TYR A 231 -10.12 2.08 7.85
C TYR A 231 -11.49 2.32 7.21
N CYS A 232 -11.59 1.99 5.93
CA CYS A 232 -12.83 1.91 5.20
C CYS A 232 -13.20 0.44 5.01
N SER A 233 -14.39 0.04 5.45
CA SER A 233 -14.86 -1.32 5.22
C SER A 233 -15.24 -1.55 3.75
N ASP A 234 -15.41 -2.81 3.35
CA ASP A 234 -15.95 -3.23 2.05
C ASP A 234 -17.34 -2.63 1.75
N LYS A 235 -18.08 -2.21 2.78
CA LYS A 235 -19.35 -1.50 2.69
C LYS A 235 -19.22 0.02 2.68
N SER A 236 -17.99 0.55 2.66
CA SER A 236 -17.72 1.98 2.73
C SER A 236 -18.13 2.64 4.06
N ILE A 237 -18.05 1.90 5.16
CA ILE A 237 -18.16 2.45 6.51
C ILE A 237 -16.76 2.88 6.93
N VAL A 238 -16.63 4.14 7.37
CA VAL A 238 -15.37 4.66 7.90
C VAL A 238 -15.35 4.45 9.41
N THR A 239 -14.38 3.72 9.89
CA THR A 239 -14.27 3.34 11.31
C THR A 239 -12.97 3.82 11.91
N ALA A 240 -13.04 4.37 13.11
CA ALA A 240 -11.89 4.66 13.97
C ALA A 240 -11.80 3.65 15.12
N VAL A 241 -10.63 3.06 15.28
CA VAL A 241 -10.33 2.08 16.33
C VAL A 241 -9.10 2.58 17.09
N ARG A 242 -9.01 2.33 18.39
CA ARG A 242 -7.79 2.62 19.16
C ARG A 242 -6.59 1.87 18.57
N ASP A 243 -5.46 2.54 18.43
CA ASP A 243 -4.23 1.92 17.88
C ASP A 243 -3.60 0.87 18.82
N ASN A 244 -4.02 0.81 20.07
CA ASN A 244 -3.49 -0.07 21.10
C ASN A 244 -4.50 -1.12 21.62
N SER A 245 -5.72 -1.14 21.10
CA SER A 245 -6.78 -2.09 21.46
C SER A 245 -7.80 -2.24 20.33
N GLU A 246 -8.73 -3.16 20.50
CA GLU A 246 -9.87 -3.39 19.60
C GLU A 246 -11.06 -2.44 19.84
N ASP A 247 -10.88 -1.39 20.63
CA ASP A 247 -11.96 -0.47 20.99
C ASP A 247 -12.33 0.45 19.82
N VAL A 248 -13.55 0.30 19.31
CA VAL A 248 -14.11 1.21 18.30
C VAL A 248 -14.42 2.57 18.96
N VAL A 249 -13.86 3.63 18.41
CA VAL A 249 -14.05 5.01 18.90
C VAL A 249 -15.30 5.63 18.29
N TRP A 250 -15.46 5.46 16.97
CA TRP A 250 -16.64 5.88 16.22
C TRP A 250 -16.72 5.15 14.88
N GLU A 251 -17.92 5.12 14.31
CA GLU A 251 -18.21 4.65 12.96
C GLU A 251 -19.03 5.72 12.21
N ASN A 252 -18.71 5.94 10.94
CA ASN A 252 -19.49 6.77 10.05
C ASN A 252 -20.07 5.92 8.94
N THR A 253 -21.41 5.83 8.89
CA THR A 253 -22.20 5.07 7.91
C THR A 253 -22.83 5.96 6.83
N ASP A 254 -22.63 7.28 6.87
CA ASP A 254 -23.24 8.23 5.94
C ASP A 254 -22.75 8.05 4.50
N LEU A 255 -21.62 7.36 4.32
CA LEU A 255 -21.00 7.10 3.02
C LEU A 255 -21.13 5.63 2.58
N GLU A 256 -22.03 4.87 3.19
CA GLU A 256 -22.24 3.45 2.87
C GLU A 256 -22.50 3.24 1.36
N ASN A 257 -21.85 2.21 0.79
CA ASN A 257 -21.93 1.82 -0.63
C ASN A 257 -21.39 2.87 -1.63
N ARG A 258 -20.50 3.76 -1.21
CA ARG A 258 -19.90 4.77 -2.10
C ARG A 258 -18.53 4.36 -2.66
N ALA A 259 -18.08 3.11 -2.46
CA ALA A 259 -16.77 2.59 -2.90
C ALA A 259 -15.64 3.58 -2.56
N LEU A 260 -15.43 3.77 -1.25
CA LEU A 260 -14.46 4.73 -0.73
C LEU A 260 -13.03 4.28 -1.00
N THR A 261 -12.13 5.23 -1.19
CA THR A 261 -10.67 4.99 -1.18
C THR A 261 -10.17 4.70 0.24
N ALA A 262 -8.89 4.30 0.38
CA ALA A 262 -8.24 4.28 1.67
C ALA A 262 -8.37 5.65 2.38
N PRO A 263 -8.54 5.67 3.70
CA PRO A 263 -8.56 6.91 4.45
C PRO A 263 -7.17 7.58 4.41
N LYS A 264 -7.15 8.92 4.42
CA LYS A 264 -5.90 9.69 4.50
C LYS A 264 -5.99 10.79 5.54
N SER A 265 -5.04 10.80 6.47
CA SER A 265 -4.99 11.81 7.53
C SER A 265 -4.52 13.16 6.97
N ILE A 266 -5.26 14.22 7.29
CA ILE A 266 -4.91 15.59 6.94
C ILE A 266 -5.29 16.55 8.10
N GLY A 267 -4.31 17.00 8.84
CA GLY A 267 -4.54 17.82 10.02
C GLY A 267 -5.47 17.15 11.03
N ASN A 268 -6.62 17.76 11.32
CA ASN A 268 -7.62 17.23 12.28
C ASN A 268 -8.67 16.31 11.61
N TYR A 269 -8.48 15.96 10.35
CA TYR A 269 -9.48 15.26 9.56
C TYR A 269 -8.93 14.00 8.93
N ILE A 270 -9.83 13.08 8.62
CA ILE A 270 -9.63 11.97 7.71
C ILE A 270 -10.31 12.34 6.39
N ALA A 271 -9.57 12.26 5.30
CA ALA A 271 -10.11 12.40 3.96
C ALA A 271 -10.39 11.00 3.38
N VAL A 272 -11.54 10.83 2.74
CA VAL A 272 -11.89 9.68 1.91
C VAL A 272 -12.50 10.20 0.61
N ALA A 273 -12.21 9.54 -0.50
CA ALA A 273 -12.82 9.88 -1.78
C ALA A 273 -13.76 8.76 -2.24
N ASP A 274 -14.71 9.08 -3.12
CA ASP A 274 -15.72 8.14 -3.57
C ASP A 274 -15.80 8.00 -5.10
N PHE A 275 -16.59 7.02 -5.55
CA PHE A 275 -16.75 6.70 -6.97
C PHE A 275 -17.48 7.80 -7.79
N GLU A 276 -18.11 8.78 -7.13
CA GLU A 276 -18.72 9.94 -7.80
C GLU A 276 -17.75 11.13 -7.89
N GLY A 277 -16.50 10.99 -7.39
CA GLY A 277 -15.47 12.02 -7.46
C GLY A 277 -15.53 13.07 -6.35
N TYR A 278 -16.20 12.76 -5.25
CA TYR A 278 -16.19 13.61 -4.07
C TYR A 278 -15.12 13.18 -3.09
N VAL A 279 -14.43 14.17 -2.53
CA VAL A 279 -13.58 14.03 -1.35
C VAL A 279 -14.40 14.51 -0.14
N HIS A 280 -14.49 13.64 0.86
CA HIS A 280 -15.16 13.93 2.13
C HIS A 280 -14.12 14.11 3.22
N LEU A 281 -14.28 15.14 4.06
CA LEU A 281 -13.47 15.38 5.26
C LEU A 281 -14.30 14.97 6.48
N ILE A 282 -13.74 14.06 7.27
CA ILE A 282 -14.36 13.48 8.46
C ILE A 282 -13.54 13.92 9.68
N SER A 283 -14.19 14.39 10.73
CA SER A 283 -13.54 14.77 11.99
C SER A 283 -12.92 13.54 12.66
N GLN A 284 -11.63 13.59 12.98
CA GLN A 284 -10.94 12.51 13.70
C GLN A 284 -11.48 12.29 15.11
N ILE A 285 -12.17 13.28 15.70
CA ILE A 285 -12.65 13.25 17.08
C ILE A 285 -13.94 12.44 17.20
N ASP A 286 -14.89 12.66 16.28
CA ASP A 286 -16.26 12.19 16.43
C ASP A 286 -16.87 11.57 15.17
N GLY A 287 -16.08 11.42 14.10
CA GLY A 287 -16.50 10.76 12.87
C GLY A 287 -17.51 11.54 12.00
N ARG A 288 -17.83 12.82 12.34
CA ARG A 288 -18.79 13.59 11.54
C ARG A 288 -18.16 14.08 10.24
N ILE A 289 -18.92 14.07 9.14
CA ILE A 289 -18.54 14.75 7.90
C ILE A 289 -18.58 16.26 8.16
N VAL A 290 -17.44 16.92 7.98
CA VAL A 290 -17.29 18.38 8.20
C VAL A 290 -17.08 19.16 6.92
N GLY A 291 -16.78 18.49 5.82
CA GLY A 291 -16.59 19.11 4.51
C GLY A 291 -16.69 18.11 3.38
N ARG A 292 -17.02 18.60 2.20
CA ARG A 292 -17.07 17.82 0.97
C ARG A 292 -16.75 18.73 -0.22
N THR A 293 -15.97 18.22 -1.15
CA THR A 293 -15.69 18.90 -2.43
C THR A 293 -15.68 17.88 -3.57
N GLU A 294 -16.18 18.26 -4.72
CA GLU A 294 -16.05 17.50 -5.96
C GLU A 294 -14.70 17.82 -6.59
N VAL A 295 -13.96 16.79 -6.98
CA VAL A 295 -12.62 16.92 -7.57
C VAL A 295 -12.55 16.35 -8.98
N ASP A 296 -13.36 15.32 -9.30
CA ASP A 296 -13.44 14.71 -10.62
C ASP A 296 -14.80 14.07 -10.83
N GLY A 297 -15.42 14.31 -11.98
CA GLY A 297 -16.73 13.73 -12.33
C GLY A 297 -16.68 12.25 -12.74
N ASP A 298 -15.50 11.69 -12.97
CA ASP A 298 -15.32 10.28 -13.37
C ASP A 298 -15.02 9.35 -12.17
N GLY A 299 -14.98 9.92 -10.95
CA GLY A 299 -14.74 9.20 -9.70
C GLY A 299 -13.27 9.09 -9.32
N VAL A 300 -13.00 8.99 -8.02
CA VAL A 300 -11.66 8.78 -7.46
C VAL A 300 -11.52 7.32 -7.04
N ARG A 301 -10.46 6.67 -7.50
CA ARG A 301 -10.20 5.25 -7.22
C ARG A 301 -8.86 5.00 -6.58
N SER A 302 -7.86 5.84 -6.88
CA SER A 302 -6.52 5.72 -6.31
C SER A 302 -6.43 6.30 -4.91
N ASN A 303 -5.50 5.78 -4.11
CA ASN A 303 -5.22 6.31 -2.78
C ASN A 303 -4.70 7.76 -2.88
N MET A 304 -5.20 8.60 -1.98
CA MET A 304 -4.79 9.99 -1.90
C MET A 304 -3.46 10.14 -1.16
N LEU A 305 -2.70 11.18 -1.49
CA LEU A 305 -1.52 11.58 -0.73
C LEU A 305 -1.81 12.86 0.05
N ALA A 306 -1.16 13.03 1.18
CA ALA A 306 -1.24 14.25 1.98
C ALA A 306 0.15 14.74 2.38
N ASP A 307 0.39 16.03 2.20
CA ASP A 307 1.61 16.70 2.64
C ASP A 307 1.34 18.15 2.99
N ASN A 308 1.91 18.61 4.11
CA ASN A 308 1.86 20.01 4.55
C ASN A 308 0.45 20.63 4.50
N GLY A 309 -0.59 19.87 4.91
CA GLY A 309 -1.98 20.31 4.92
C GLY A 309 -2.64 20.40 3.55
N ARG A 310 -2.02 19.83 2.53
CA ARG A 310 -2.58 19.64 1.18
C ARG A 310 -2.91 18.18 0.95
N LEU A 311 -3.96 17.96 0.18
CA LEU A 311 -4.40 16.64 -0.29
C LEU A 311 -4.20 16.58 -1.80
N PHE A 312 -3.59 15.50 -2.25
CA PHE A 312 -3.36 15.22 -3.66
C PHE A 312 -4.24 14.05 -4.09
N VAL A 313 -5.03 14.27 -5.12
CA VAL A 313 -5.94 13.30 -5.71
C VAL A 313 -5.43 12.96 -7.11
N TYR A 314 -5.37 11.67 -7.41
CA TYR A 314 -4.80 11.16 -8.65
C TYR A 314 -5.87 10.39 -9.45
#